data_34826e0dd5b5fa6bb037c61aaa62da1c
#
_entry.id   34826e0dd5b5fa6bb037c61aaa62da1c
#
_cell.length_a   1.000
_cell.length_b   1.000
_cell.length_c   1.000
_cell.angle_alpha   90.00
_cell.angle_beta   90.00
_cell.angle_gamma   90.00
#
_symmetry.space_group_name_H-M   'P 1'
#
loop_
_entity.id
_entity.type
_entity.pdbx_description
1 polymer ?
#
loop_
_entity_poly.entity_id
_entity_poly.type
_entity_poly.pdbx_seq_one_letter_code
_entity_poly.pdbx_strand_id
1 'polypeptide(L)'
;MHLKVRQECHCLERNIMQENKQDKYEFISEKIKEKPVNKKKLVYHVCFVVLLAVLFGIVASVTFVLCQSKMDDLLHPKEDPTITIPKDEPEQETETEEPDTETETNEPDSEAQIVYEQLTLADFQALQNEMYAIGKQANKFIVAVTGVKSNTDWFNNAYESKGQGSGIIIANSGQELLILTERKVIAGASSVYVTFVNDTSVEASIKKYDGNTGITVLSVPVDEIDNDTMNLISVAVLGNSLAITQGTLALAVGSPLGTNYSILTGNITSSAYSISTIDANYDIFTTDIVGSKNGSGALINLNGEVIGIVTQGYSSEGDQNTLTAISISKLKPLIEMLSNNKDIPYIGLEITTVTNTIAKENDIPKGVYIKDVKMDSPAMAAGLQSGDVITEIDGEAVISVDGYQTKLLSLTPGDVANVTIQRQGNDGYTEIKCPVTVSVLQ
;
A
#
# COMPACT_ATOMS: atom_id res chain seq x y z
N MET A 1 43.94 -5.02 -31.11
CA MET A 1 45.16 -5.76 -31.36
C MET A 1 44.85 -7.20 -30.98
N HIS A 2 44.42 -7.89 -31.95
CA HIS A 2 45.07 -8.98 -32.70
C HIS A 2 45.31 -10.21 -31.83
N LEU A 3 45.01 -11.37 -32.10
CA LEU A 3 44.59 -12.16 -33.26
C LEU A 3 44.61 -13.59 -32.74
N LYS A 4 43.64 -14.41 -33.07
CA LYS A 4 43.71 -15.46 -34.11
C LYS A 4 44.44 -16.71 -33.63
N VAL A 5 44.11 -17.96 -33.86
CA VAL A 5 43.43 -18.62 -34.99
C VAL A 5 43.44 -20.10 -34.59
N ARG A 6 42.37 -20.89 -34.58
CA ARG A 6 41.91 -21.68 -35.73
C ARG A 6 42.79 -22.87 -36.13
N GLN A 7 42.16 -23.99 -36.19
CA GLN A 7 42.07 -24.94 -37.32
C GLN A 7 43.04 -26.13 -37.26
N GLU A 8 42.81 -27.28 -37.65
CA GLU A 8 41.82 -28.03 -38.46
C GLU A 8 42.29 -29.48 -38.45
N CYS A 9 41.49 -30.47 -38.36
CA CYS A 9 40.79 -31.20 -39.43
C CYS A 9 41.65 -31.83 -40.51
N HIS A 10 41.27 -33.02 -40.84
CA HIS A 10 41.37 -33.78 -42.05
C HIS A 10 42.49 -34.81 -42.16
N CYS A 11 42.06 -36.02 -42.17
CA CYS A 11 41.68 -36.80 -43.36
C CYS A 11 42.87 -37.14 -44.28
N LEU A 12 43.11 -38.39 -44.50
CA LEU A 12 42.93 -38.98 -45.85
C LEU A 12 43.44 -40.42 -45.94
N GLU A 13 42.52 -41.22 -46.44
CA GLU A 13 42.77 -42.49 -47.07
C GLU A 13 43.88 -42.42 -48.14
N ARG A 14 44.60 -43.48 -48.30
CA ARG A 14 44.73 -44.13 -49.64
C ARG A 14 45.51 -45.43 -49.56
N ASN A 15 44.80 -46.47 -49.87
CA ASN A 15 45.18 -47.61 -50.70
C ASN A 15 46.61 -47.59 -51.32
N ILE A 16 47.27 -48.73 -51.33
CA ILE A 16 47.56 -49.50 -52.57
C ILE A 16 48.18 -50.87 -52.25
N MET A 17 47.63 -51.84 -52.90
CA MET A 17 48.06 -53.25 -53.06
C MET A 17 49.55 -53.47 -53.27
N GLN A 18 50.01 -54.57 -52.78
CA GLN A 18 50.60 -55.70 -53.62
C GLN A 18 51.19 -56.77 -52.70
N GLU A 19 50.63 -57.89 -52.69
CA GLU A 19 51.04 -59.18 -53.35
C GLU A 19 52.20 -59.93 -52.68
N ASN A 20 51.83 -61.17 -52.21
CA ASN A 20 52.51 -62.41 -52.24
C ASN A 20 53.88 -62.64 -51.54
N LYS A 21 53.83 -63.42 -50.50
CA LYS A 21 54.47 -64.73 -50.43
C LYS A 21 54.03 -65.54 -49.20
N GLN A 22 53.62 -66.78 -49.53
CA GLN A 22 53.35 -67.83 -48.56
C GLN A 22 54.64 -68.16 -47.78
N ASP A 23 54.60 -68.11 -46.48
CA ASP A 23 55.38 -68.96 -45.59
C ASP A 23 54.49 -69.48 -44.48
N LYS A 24 54.39 -70.82 -44.52
CA LYS A 24 53.71 -71.63 -43.56
C LYS A 24 54.46 -71.53 -42.21
N TYR A 25 53.86 -70.93 -41.27
CA TYR A 25 54.16 -71.09 -39.84
C TYR A 25 53.00 -71.69 -39.10
N GLU A 26 53.19 -72.90 -38.53
CA GLU A 26 52.28 -73.54 -37.57
C GLU A 26 52.23 -72.74 -36.33
N PHE A 27 51.09 -72.08 -36.10
CA PHE A 27 50.78 -71.47 -34.82
C PHE A 27 50.42 -72.53 -33.83
N ILE A 28 51.19 -72.69 -32.80
CA ILE A 28 50.87 -73.43 -31.57
C ILE A 28 49.59 -72.78 -30.93
N SER A 29 48.49 -73.52 -30.93
CA SER A 29 47.29 -73.09 -30.31
C SER A 29 47.42 -73.27 -28.77
N GLU A 30 47.86 -72.27 -28.06
CA GLU A 30 47.79 -72.26 -26.60
C GLU A 30 46.29 -72.11 -26.19
N LYS A 31 45.78 -73.18 -25.66
CA LYS A 31 44.52 -73.15 -24.93
C LYS A 31 44.64 -72.35 -23.63
N ILE A 32 44.27 -71.10 -23.68
CA ILE A 32 44.14 -70.31 -22.42
C ILE A 32 43.11 -70.99 -21.55
N LYS A 33 43.53 -71.63 -20.46
CA LYS A 33 42.64 -72.10 -19.44
C LYS A 33 42.08 -70.90 -18.74
N GLU A 34 40.78 -70.63 -18.90
CA GLU A 34 40.02 -69.63 -18.10
C GLU A 34 40.21 -69.98 -16.62
N LYS A 35 40.70 -69.01 -15.84
CA LYS A 35 40.84 -69.19 -14.39
C LYS A 35 39.43 -69.39 -13.80
N PRO A 36 39.21 -70.42 -12.97
CA PRO A 36 37.90 -70.64 -12.39
C PRO A 36 37.48 -69.42 -11.58
N VAL A 37 36.35 -68.80 -11.99
CA VAL A 37 35.74 -67.66 -11.32
C VAL A 37 35.39 -68.11 -9.89
N ASN A 38 36.03 -67.50 -8.90
CA ASN A 38 35.75 -67.78 -7.51
C ASN A 38 34.36 -67.22 -7.14
N LYS A 39 33.34 -68.12 -7.20
CA LYS A 39 31.94 -67.82 -6.98
C LYS A 39 31.69 -67.06 -5.67
N LYS A 40 32.48 -67.30 -4.64
CA LYS A 40 32.39 -66.51 -3.38
C LYS A 40 32.80 -65.05 -3.52
N LYS A 41 33.86 -64.75 -4.30
CA LYS A 41 34.25 -63.38 -4.58
C LYS A 41 33.27 -62.65 -5.47
N LEU A 42 32.66 -63.34 -6.45
CA LEU A 42 31.62 -62.78 -7.33
C LEU A 42 30.38 -62.38 -6.52
N VAL A 43 29.89 -63.29 -5.64
CA VAL A 43 28.77 -63.03 -4.77
C VAL A 43 29.05 -61.86 -3.87
N TYR A 44 30.27 -61.75 -3.31
CA TYR A 44 30.64 -60.64 -2.43
C TYR A 44 30.65 -59.28 -3.20
N HIS A 45 31.13 -59.23 -4.45
CA HIS A 45 31.10 -58.08 -5.29
C HIS A 45 29.66 -57.65 -5.66
N VAL A 46 28.81 -58.62 -6.01
CA VAL A 46 27.39 -58.36 -6.30
C VAL A 46 26.68 -57.83 -5.06
N CYS A 47 26.83 -58.44 -3.89
CA CYS A 47 26.29 -57.94 -2.62
C CYS A 47 26.76 -56.54 -2.27
N PHE A 48 28.06 -56.26 -2.50
CA PHE A 48 28.65 -54.95 -2.25
C PHE A 48 28.07 -53.86 -3.18
N VAL A 49 27.91 -54.18 -4.50
CA VAL A 49 27.29 -53.25 -5.48
C VAL A 49 25.83 -52.99 -5.13
N VAL A 50 25.08 -54.02 -4.73
CA VAL A 50 23.70 -53.84 -4.28
C VAL A 50 23.61 -52.99 -3.01
N LEU A 51 24.50 -53.21 -2.07
CA LEU A 51 24.53 -52.39 -0.85
C LEU A 51 24.88 -50.92 -1.13
N LEU A 52 25.84 -50.66 -2.05
CA LEU A 52 26.15 -49.33 -2.52
C LEU A 52 24.99 -48.68 -3.23
N ALA A 53 24.25 -49.41 -4.08
CA ALA A 53 23.07 -48.90 -4.80
C ALA A 53 21.94 -48.51 -3.81
N VAL A 54 21.71 -49.33 -2.76
CA VAL A 54 20.73 -49.02 -1.70
C VAL A 54 21.15 -47.77 -0.92
N LEU A 55 22.43 -47.68 -0.56
CA LEU A 55 22.97 -46.54 0.18
C LEU A 55 22.87 -45.26 -0.66
N PHE A 56 23.17 -45.31 -1.95
CA PHE A 56 23.01 -44.20 -2.87
C PHE A 56 21.53 -43.80 -3.03
N GLY A 57 20.62 -44.78 -3.10
CA GLY A 57 19.18 -44.52 -3.16
C GLY A 57 18.67 -43.79 -1.91
N ILE A 58 19.13 -44.20 -0.73
CA ILE A 58 18.75 -43.53 0.54
C ILE A 58 19.31 -42.08 0.57
N VAL A 59 20.58 -41.89 0.23
CA VAL A 59 21.21 -40.56 0.20
C VAL A 59 20.50 -39.66 -0.81
N ALA A 60 20.24 -40.17 -2.02
CA ALA A 60 19.53 -39.41 -3.06
C ALA A 60 18.10 -39.02 -2.62
N SER A 61 17.37 -39.93 -1.97
CA SER A 61 16.02 -39.69 -1.46
C SER A 61 16.02 -38.61 -0.36
N VAL A 62 16.95 -38.71 0.61
CA VAL A 62 17.08 -37.72 1.69
C VAL A 62 17.48 -36.35 1.12
N THR A 63 18.42 -36.32 0.18
CA THR A 63 18.85 -35.07 -0.47
C THR A 63 17.71 -34.46 -1.28
N PHE A 64 16.91 -35.28 -1.98
CA PHE A 64 15.74 -34.81 -2.72
C PHE A 64 14.70 -34.18 -1.80
N VAL A 65 14.36 -34.84 -0.69
CA VAL A 65 13.40 -34.31 0.30
C VAL A 65 13.89 -33.00 0.93
N LEU A 66 15.20 -32.92 1.24
CA LEU A 66 15.78 -31.67 1.79
C LEU A 66 15.88 -30.56 0.77
N CYS A 67 16.04 -30.86 -0.51
CA CYS A 67 16.08 -29.87 -1.58
C CYS A 67 14.68 -29.48 -2.08
N GLN A 68 13.67 -30.35 -1.92
CA GLN A 68 12.33 -30.12 -2.46
C GLN A 68 11.70 -28.85 -1.89
N SER A 69 11.80 -28.61 -0.59
CA SER A 69 11.25 -27.41 0.04
C SER A 69 11.89 -26.12 -0.47
N LYS A 70 13.22 -26.12 -0.66
CA LYS A 70 13.92 -24.95 -1.21
C LYS A 70 13.71 -24.77 -2.70
N MET A 71 13.48 -25.84 -3.44
CA MET A 71 13.26 -25.82 -4.87
C MET A 71 11.80 -25.43 -5.18
N ASP A 72 10.86 -25.80 -4.32
CA ASP A 72 9.45 -25.36 -4.41
C ASP A 72 9.33 -23.85 -4.18
N ASP A 73 10.04 -23.31 -3.18
CA ASP A 73 10.10 -21.85 -2.95
C ASP A 73 10.79 -21.07 -4.09
N LEU A 74 11.70 -21.72 -4.84
CA LEU A 74 12.40 -21.10 -5.98
C LEU A 74 11.60 -21.17 -7.28
N LEU A 75 10.85 -22.25 -7.49
CA LEU A 75 10.07 -22.50 -8.72
C LEU A 75 8.66 -21.93 -8.64
N HIS A 76 8.12 -21.81 -7.43
CA HIS A 76 6.82 -21.22 -7.12
C HIS A 76 7.01 -20.21 -6.00
N PRO A 77 7.59 -19.01 -6.30
CA PRO A 77 7.61 -17.94 -5.31
C PRO A 77 6.17 -17.70 -4.89
N LYS A 78 5.91 -17.79 -3.59
CA LYS A 78 4.61 -17.44 -3.03
C LYS A 78 4.34 -16.01 -3.45
N GLU A 79 3.34 -15.78 -4.28
CA GLU A 79 2.87 -14.44 -4.58
C GLU A 79 2.39 -13.84 -3.25
N ASP A 80 2.93 -12.67 -2.90
CA ASP A 80 2.46 -11.94 -1.74
C ASP A 80 0.97 -11.65 -1.91
N PRO A 81 0.15 -11.92 -0.89
CA PRO A 81 -1.29 -11.68 -0.98
C PRO A 81 -1.53 -10.20 -1.24
N THR A 82 -2.19 -9.91 -2.38
CA THR A 82 -2.51 -8.53 -2.78
C THR A 82 -3.67 -8.01 -1.96
N ILE A 83 -3.48 -6.85 -1.34
CA ILE A 83 -4.53 -6.13 -0.63
C ILE A 83 -5.29 -5.27 -1.63
N THR A 84 -6.63 -5.40 -1.65
CA THR A 84 -7.53 -4.56 -2.46
C THR A 84 -8.42 -3.74 -1.53
N ILE A 85 -8.46 -2.42 -1.74
CA ILE A 85 -9.29 -1.50 -0.99
C ILE A 85 -10.35 -0.92 -1.93
N PRO A 86 -11.65 -1.18 -1.70
CA PRO A 86 -12.71 -0.64 -2.54
C PRO A 86 -12.68 0.89 -2.57
N LYS A 87 -12.84 1.47 -3.77
CA LYS A 87 -12.99 2.91 -3.94
C LYS A 87 -14.43 3.30 -3.64
N ASP A 88 -14.60 4.49 -3.06
CA ASP A 88 -15.92 5.06 -2.84
C ASP A 88 -16.37 5.83 -4.09
N GLU A 89 -17.66 5.77 -4.38
CA GLU A 89 -18.33 6.61 -5.37
C GLU A 89 -19.16 7.66 -4.63
N PRO A 90 -19.23 8.92 -5.13
CA PRO A 90 -20.16 9.90 -4.59
C PRO A 90 -21.58 9.37 -4.74
N GLU A 91 -22.38 9.47 -3.68
CA GLU A 91 -23.80 9.15 -3.75
C GLU A 91 -24.45 10.05 -4.80
N GLN A 92 -25.06 9.45 -5.83
CA GLN A 92 -25.88 10.20 -6.78
C GLN A 92 -27.08 10.72 -5.99
N GLU A 93 -27.21 12.04 -5.91
CA GLU A 93 -28.43 12.66 -5.44
C GLU A 93 -29.56 12.12 -6.31
N THR A 94 -30.31 11.17 -5.77
CA THR A 94 -31.59 10.79 -6.35
C THR A 94 -32.49 12.00 -6.13
N GLU A 95 -32.75 12.76 -7.18
CA GLU A 95 -33.81 13.77 -7.15
C GLU A 95 -35.05 13.07 -6.64
N THR A 96 -35.37 13.33 -5.39
CA THR A 96 -36.65 12.93 -4.81
C THR A 96 -37.66 13.82 -5.47
N GLU A 97 -38.38 13.30 -6.49
CA GLU A 97 -39.58 13.93 -7.00
C GLU A 97 -40.49 14.18 -5.78
N GLU A 98 -40.72 15.44 -5.48
CA GLU A 98 -41.74 15.83 -4.50
C GLU A 98 -43.07 15.20 -4.97
N PRO A 99 -43.79 14.44 -4.12
CA PRO A 99 -45.09 13.95 -4.48
C PRO A 99 -46.05 15.15 -4.57
N ASP A 100 -46.58 15.37 -5.76
CA ASP A 100 -47.70 16.28 -6.00
C ASP A 100 -48.79 16.01 -4.95
N THR A 101 -49.00 16.99 -4.10
CA THR A 101 -50.06 16.96 -3.09
C THR A 101 -51.37 17.25 -3.79
N GLU A 102 -52.04 16.23 -4.30
CA GLU A 102 -53.48 16.35 -4.55
C GLU A 102 -54.24 16.33 -3.21
N THR A 103 -54.81 17.45 -2.91
CA THR A 103 -55.66 17.69 -1.76
C THR A 103 -56.97 16.93 -1.93
N GLU A 104 -57.13 15.74 -1.39
CA GLU A 104 -58.45 15.17 -1.09
C GLU A 104 -58.77 15.35 0.38
N THR A 105 -59.74 16.23 0.58
CA THR A 105 -60.43 16.48 1.83
C THR A 105 -61.31 15.28 2.20
N ASN A 106 -60.95 14.51 3.23
CA ASN A 106 -61.90 13.70 3.97
C ASN A 106 -61.56 13.76 5.46
N GLU A 107 -62.45 14.42 6.20
CA GLU A 107 -62.55 14.38 7.66
C GLU A 107 -63.05 13.00 8.12
N PRO A 108 -63.11 12.79 9.46
CA PRO A 108 -62.09 12.60 10.47
C PRO A 108 -62.33 11.31 11.27
N ASP A 109 -61.60 11.19 12.26
CA ASP A 109 -61.72 10.36 13.48
C ASP A 109 -60.66 9.26 13.57
N SER A 110 -59.54 9.67 14.07
CA SER A 110 -58.93 9.13 15.30
C SER A 110 -57.74 10.04 15.65
N GLU A 111 -57.89 10.79 16.75
CA GLU A 111 -56.76 11.43 17.41
C GLU A 111 -55.74 10.36 17.75
N ALA A 112 -54.79 10.09 16.86
CA ALA A 112 -53.54 9.47 17.21
C ALA A 112 -52.84 10.48 18.13
N GLN A 113 -52.98 10.32 19.44
CA GLN A 113 -52.14 10.99 20.41
C GLN A 113 -50.69 10.66 20.07
N ILE A 114 -50.03 11.60 19.43
CA ILE A 114 -48.56 11.55 19.30
C ILE A 114 -48.06 11.72 20.74
N VAL A 115 -47.77 10.59 21.40
CA VAL A 115 -47.09 10.56 22.69
C VAL A 115 -45.66 11.01 22.40
N TYR A 116 -45.36 12.27 22.60
CA TYR A 116 -44.00 12.77 22.66
C TYR A 116 -43.37 12.14 23.90
N GLU A 117 -42.64 11.03 23.73
CA GLU A 117 -41.76 10.53 24.78
C GLU A 117 -40.76 11.63 25.11
N GLN A 118 -40.86 12.17 26.34
CA GLN A 118 -39.91 13.18 26.79
C GLN A 118 -38.54 12.51 26.99
N LEU A 119 -37.54 12.89 26.22
CA LEU A 119 -36.16 12.47 26.42
C LEU A 119 -35.72 12.79 27.83
N THR A 120 -35.25 11.78 28.55
CA THR A 120 -34.77 11.88 29.93
C THR A 120 -33.23 11.95 29.97
N LEU A 121 -32.67 12.32 31.13
CA LEU A 121 -31.22 12.21 31.35
C LEU A 121 -30.70 10.77 31.22
N ALA A 122 -31.58 9.79 31.51
CA ALA A 122 -31.23 8.38 31.34
C ALA A 122 -31.03 7.99 29.85
N ASP A 123 -31.88 8.52 28.97
CA ASP A 123 -31.78 8.29 27.53
C ASP A 123 -30.50 8.93 26.96
N PHE A 124 -30.18 10.14 27.41
CA PHE A 124 -28.93 10.80 27.06
C PHE A 124 -27.70 9.98 27.52
N GLN A 125 -27.73 9.47 28.77
CA GLN A 125 -26.64 8.64 29.29
C GLN A 125 -26.53 7.31 28.53
N ALA A 126 -27.66 6.71 28.13
CA ALA A 126 -27.67 5.51 27.30
C ALA A 126 -27.01 5.76 25.96
N LEU A 127 -27.31 6.86 25.26
CA LEU A 127 -26.69 7.25 24.00
C LEU A 127 -25.19 7.47 24.17
N GLN A 128 -24.74 8.14 25.23
CA GLN A 128 -23.33 8.31 25.55
C GLN A 128 -22.61 6.95 25.73
N ASN A 129 -23.28 6.03 26.46
CA ASN A 129 -22.72 4.70 26.66
C ASN A 129 -22.59 3.90 25.35
N GLU A 130 -23.54 4.04 24.42
CA GLU A 130 -23.46 3.43 23.08
C GLU A 130 -22.30 4.01 22.28
N MET A 131 -22.10 5.32 22.25
CA MET A 131 -20.96 5.96 21.59
C MET A 131 -19.63 5.44 22.16
N TYR A 132 -19.52 5.35 23.50
CA TYR A 132 -18.34 4.76 24.14
C TYR A 132 -18.14 3.28 23.79
N ALA A 133 -19.21 2.52 23.62
CA ALA A 133 -19.13 1.13 23.20
C ALA A 133 -18.57 1.01 21.78
N ILE A 134 -18.99 1.88 20.85
CA ILE A 134 -18.41 1.98 19.50
C ILE A 134 -16.90 2.26 19.58
N GLY A 135 -16.51 3.28 20.36
CA GLY A 135 -15.09 3.62 20.55
C GLY A 135 -14.27 2.48 21.16
N LYS A 136 -14.84 1.71 22.10
CA LYS A 136 -14.18 0.51 22.67
C LYS A 136 -13.98 -0.60 21.62
N GLN A 137 -14.95 -0.81 20.73
CA GLN A 137 -14.78 -1.75 19.62
C GLN A 137 -13.70 -1.26 18.66
N ALA A 138 -13.69 0.03 18.35
CA ALA A 138 -12.67 0.65 17.50
C ALA A 138 -11.25 0.51 18.09
N ASN A 139 -11.11 0.56 19.42
CA ASN A 139 -9.80 0.35 20.05
C ASN A 139 -9.18 -1.04 19.77
N LYS A 140 -9.94 -2.01 19.26
CA LYS A 140 -9.40 -3.31 18.84
C LYS A 140 -8.56 -3.23 17.57
N PHE A 141 -8.78 -2.23 16.73
CA PHE A 141 -7.94 -2.00 15.56
C PHE A 141 -6.92 -0.85 15.78
N ILE A 142 -6.90 -0.25 16.96
CA ILE A 142 -5.89 0.74 17.32
C ILE A 142 -4.70 0.04 17.99
N VAL A 143 -3.52 0.47 17.63
CA VAL A 143 -2.25 0.04 18.25
C VAL A 143 -1.41 1.26 18.62
N ALA A 144 -0.53 1.13 19.59
CA ALA A 144 0.48 2.13 19.85
C ALA A 144 1.72 1.83 19.00
N VAL A 145 2.21 2.83 18.27
CA VAL A 145 3.44 2.72 17.47
C VAL A 145 4.52 3.51 18.19
N THR A 146 5.67 2.87 18.39
CA THR A 146 6.85 3.46 19.06
C THR A 146 8.07 3.34 18.15
N GLY A 147 8.62 4.48 17.73
CA GLY A 147 9.90 4.53 17.03
C GLY A 147 11.02 4.80 18.03
N VAL A 148 11.99 3.91 18.11
CA VAL A 148 13.16 4.03 18.99
C VAL A 148 14.36 4.52 18.21
N LYS A 149 14.98 5.61 18.63
CA LYS A 149 16.23 6.13 18.09
C LYS A 149 17.36 5.90 19.08
N SER A 150 18.37 5.19 18.65
CA SER A 150 19.62 5.07 19.42
C SER A 150 20.54 6.24 19.02
N ASN A 151 20.82 7.12 19.96
CA ASN A 151 21.68 8.28 19.74
C ASN A 151 22.86 8.22 20.70
N THR A 152 23.93 8.94 20.35
CA THR A 152 25.08 9.14 21.21
C THR A 152 25.16 10.62 21.53
N ASP A 153 25.32 10.98 22.81
CA ASP A 153 25.50 12.36 23.21
C ASP A 153 26.92 12.88 22.84
N TRP A 154 27.17 14.16 23.09
CA TRP A 154 28.48 14.78 22.84
C TRP A 154 29.63 14.12 23.61
N PHE A 155 29.32 13.42 24.71
CA PHE A 155 30.27 12.69 25.54
C PHE A 155 30.38 11.22 25.18
N ASN A 156 29.79 10.79 24.05
CA ASN A 156 29.76 9.41 23.54
C ASN A 156 28.98 8.44 24.46
N ASN A 157 28.01 8.95 25.26
CA ASN A 157 27.08 8.11 26.00
C ASN A 157 25.89 7.78 25.10
N ALA A 158 25.54 6.51 25.01
CA ALA A 158 24.36 6.07 24.28
C ALA A 158 23.09 6.45 25.06
N TYR A 159 22.11 7.06 24.37
CA TYR A 159 20.78 7.29 24.91
C TYR A 159 19.71 6.97 23.88
N GLU A 160 18.54 6.56 24.35
CA GLU A 160 17.39 6.31 23.49
C GLU A 160 16.39 7.46 23.59
N SER A 161 15.89 7.88 22.43
CA SER A 161 14.72 8.76 22.35
C SER A 161 13.60 8.02 21.65
N LYS A 162 12.36 8.23 22.11
CA LYS A 162 11.18 7.53 21.61
C LYS A 162 10.17 8.50 21.01
N GLY A 163 9.79 8.27 19.76
CA GLY A 163 8.58 8.82 19.18
C GLY A 163 7.42 7.87 19.48
N GLN A 164 6.24 8.40 19.79
CA GLN A 164 5.05 7.60 20.03
C GLN A 164 3.84 8.19 19.34
N GLY A 165 2.99 7.33 18.80
CA GLY A 165 1.73 7.70 18.16
C GLY A 165 0.83 6.47 18.01
N SER A 166 -0.33 6.67 17.41
CA SER A 166 -1.25 5.57 17.11
C SER A 166 -1.00 5.00 15.73
N GLY A 167 -1.27 3.70 15.61
CA GLY A 167 -1.43 3.00 14.34
C GLY A 167 -2.83 2.41 14.23
N ILE A 168 -3.25 2.13 13.01
CA ILE A 168 -4.56 1.56 12.68
C ILE A 168 -4.31 0.26 11.92
N ILE A 169 -4.83 -0.86 12.41
CA ILE A 169 -4.76 -2.15 11.71
C ILE A 169 -5.70 -2.10 10.51
N ILE A 170 -5.15 -2.07 9.29
CA ILE A 170 -5.91 -1.90 8.05
C ILE A 170 -6.11 -3.19 7.25
N ALA A 171 -5.26 -4.19 7.46
CA ALA A 171 -5.38 -5.48 6.79
C ALA A 171 -4.65 -6.58 7.55
N ASN A 172 -5.11 -7.83 7.34
CA ASN A 172 -4.43 -9.05 7.74
C ASN A 172 -4.37 -9.96 6.51
N SER A 173 -3.18 -10.16 5.98
CA SER A 173 -2.95 -11.02 4.81
C SER A 173 -2.78 -12.51 5.15
N GLY A 174 -2.80 -12.85 6.44
CA GLY A 174 -2.46 -14.17 6.94
C GLY A 174 -0.95 -14.42 7.11
N GLN A 175 -0.11 -13.60 6.51
CA GLN A 175 1.35 -13.61 6.67
C GLN A 175 1.82 -12.40 7.47
N GLU A 176 1.25 -11.25 7.20
CA GLU A 176 1.56 -9.99 7.85
C GLU A 176 0.30 -9.22 8.24
N LEU A 177 0.38 -8.50 9.34
CA LEU A 177 -0.59 -7.53 9.78
C LEU A 177 -0.12 -6.15 9.32
N LEU A 178 -0.96 -5.44 8.55
CA LEU A 178 -0.63 -4.13 8.02
C LEU A 178 -1.20 -3.03 8.92
N ILE A 179 -0.35 -2.07 9.27
CA ILE A 179 -0.67 -0.99 10.20
C ILE A 179 -0.38 0.34 9.54
N LEU A 180 -1.39 1.19 9.48
CA LEU A 180 -1.30 2.55 9.00
C LEU A 180 -0.90 3.49 10.16
N THR A 181 0.12 4.32 9.95
CA THR A 181 0.59 5.31 10.93
C THR A 181 1.17 6.54 10.23
N GLU A 182 1.61 7.52 10.99
CA GLU A 182 2.29 8.71 10.48
C GLU A 182 3.81 8.57 10.55
N ARG A 183 4.50 8.96 9.48
CA ARG A 183 5.95 8.94 9.37
C ARG A 183 6.66 9.71 10.50
N LYS A 184 6.05 10.82 11.00
CA LYS A 184 6.64 11.62 12.09
C LYS A 184 6.93 10.80 13.35
N VAL A 185 6.17 9.71 13.60
CA VAL A 185 6.33 8.84 14.75
C VAL A 185 7.59 8.01 14.67
N ILE A 186 7.96 7.60 13.44
CA ILE A 186 9.02 6.60 13.18
C ILE A 186 10.22 7.18 12.42
N ALA A 187 10.16 8.46 12.01
CA ALA A 187 11.22 9.07 11.22
C ALA A 187 12.57 9.03 11.94
N GLY A 188 13.56 8.37 11.31
CA GLY A 188 14.91 8.20 11.86
C GLY A 188 14.98 7.21 13.03
N ALA A 189 13.94 6.39 13.27
CA ALA A 189 14.00 5.30 14.23
C ALA A 189 14.93 4.19 13.72
N SER A 190 15.70 3.59 14.63
CA SER A 190 16.50 2.40 14.38
C SER A 190 15.68 1.12 14.51
N SER A 191 14.63 1.16 15.33
CA SER A 191 13.65 0.07 15.48
C SER A 191 12.26 0.65 15.68
N VAL A 192 11.25 -0.05 15.19
CA VAL A 192 9.84 0.32 15.32
C VAL A 192 9.11 -0.81 16.02
N TYR A 193 8.32 -0.49 17.03
CA TYR A 193 7.51 -1.44 17.78
C TYR A 193 6.05 -1.09 17.70
N VAL A 194 5.23 -2.12 17.58
CA VAL A 194 3.78 -2.05 17.66
C VAL A 194 3.34 -2.70 18.95
N THR A 195 2.61 -1.95 19.78
CA THR A 195 2.07 -2.44 21.05
C THR A 195 0.54 -2.52 20.93
N PHE A 196 0.02 -3.71 21.15
CA PHE A 196 -1.41 -4.03 21.06
C PHE A 196 -2.17 -3.68 22.36
N VAL A 197 -3.48 -3.83 22.33
CA VAL A 197 -4.40 -3.44 23.42
C VAL A 197 -4.13 -4.19 24.73
N ASN A 198 -3.48 -5.34 24.69
CA ASN A 198 -3.08 -6.15 25.85
C ASN A 198 -1.62 -5.93 26.28
N ASP A 199 -1.00 -4.83 25.84
CA ASP A 199 0.39 -4.47 26.08
C ASP A 199 1.44 -5.41 25.47
N THR A 200 1.04 -6.38 24.62
CA THR A 200 1.99 -7.18 23.85
C THR A 200 2.65 -6.29 22.80
N SER A 201 3.98 -6.30 22.76
CA SER A 201 4.78 -5.47 21.85
C SER A 201 5.58 -6.35 20.90
N VAL A 202 5.47 -6.08 19.58
CA VAL A 202 6.17 -6.82 18.52
C VAL A 202 6.92 -5.82 17.65
N GLU A 203 8.08 -6.22 17.13
CA GLU A 203 8.84 -5.40 16.19
C GLU A 203 8.14 -5.34 14.85
N ALA A 204 8.12 -4.13 14.25
CA ALA A 204 7.52 -3.89 12.95
C ALA A 204 8.54 -3.37 11.97
N SER A 205 8.35 -3.70 10.70
CA SER A 205 9.13 -3.15 9.59
C SER A 205 8.32 -2.09 8.83
N ILE A 206 9.02 -1.10 8.27
CA ILE A 206 8.39 -0.12 7.38
C ILE A 206 8.22 -0.77 6.03
N LYS A 207 6.97 -0.93 5.57
CA LYS A 207 6.67 -1.45 4.25
C LYS A 207 6.84 -0.35 3.19
N LYS A 208 6.12 0.73 3.33
CA LYS A 208 6.23 1.91 2.46
C LYS A 208 5.62 3.15 3.09
N TYR A 209 6.01 4.33 2.60
CA TYR A 209 5.43 5.60 3.04
C TYR A 209 5.22 6.55 1.85
N ASP A 210 4.33 7.52 2.04
CA ASP A 210 4.11 8.64 1.13
C ASP A 210 4.82 9.89 1.65
N GLY A 211 5.66 10.48 0.81
CA GLY A 211 6.41 11.70 1.14
C GLY A 211 5.55 12.95 1.27
N ASN A 212 4.39 13.00 0.62
CA ASN A 212 3.48 14.15 0.64
C ASN A 212 2.69 14.25 1.94
N THR A 213 1.98 13.17 2.31
CA THR A 213 1.08 13.14 3.47
C THR A 213 1.78 12.67 4.74
N GLY A 214 2.90 11.98 4.60
CA GLY A 214 3.57 11.30 5.71
C GLY A 214 2.86 10.02 6.18
N ILE A 215 1.87 9.56 5.45
CA ILE A 215 1.21 8.28 5.73
C ILE A 215 2.18 7.14 5.46
N THR A 216 2.23 6.19 6.38
CA THR A 216 3.17 5.07 6.35
C THR A 216 2.45 3.78 6.68
N VAL A 217 2.75 2.72 5.94
CA VAL A 217 2.31 1.36 6.23
C VAL A 217 3.47 0.59 6.85
N LEU A 218 3.20 0.01 8.02
CA LEU A 218 4.08 -0.93 8.71
C LEU A 218 3.59 -2.34 8.48
N SER A 219 4.51 -3.29 8.52
CA SER A 219 4.25 -4.72 8.47
C SER A 219 4.72 -5.36 9.78
N VAL A 220 3.87 -6.19 10.38
CA VAL A 220 4.18 -7.05 11.53
C VAL A 220 3.92 -8.49 11.12
N PRO A 221 4.92 -9.39 11.20
CA PRO A 221 4.72 -10.82 10.90
C PRO A 221 3.67 -11.43 11.82
N VAL A 222 2.69 -12.15 11.25
CA VAL A 222 1.58 -12.74 12.03
C VAL A 222 2.09 -13.84 12.97
N ASP A 223 3.13 -14.55 12.60
CA ASP A 223 3.76 -15.61 13.40
C ASP A 223 4.50 -15.09 14.65
N GLU A 224 4.81 -13.81 14.72
CA GLU A 224 5.36 -13.15 15.90
C GLU A 224 4.28 -12.67 16.89
N ILE A 225 3.00 -12.74 16.51
CA ILE A 225 1.87 -12.32 17.35
C ILE A 225 1.24 -13.56 17.98
N ASP A 226 1.11 -13.54 19.31
CA ASP A 226 0.48 -14.66 20.03
C ASP A 226 -1.03 -14.74 19.75
N ASN A 227 -1.59 -15.95 19.92
CA ASN A 227 -3.00 -16.21 19.65
C ASN A 227 -3.96 -15.40 20.52
N ASP A 228 -3.58 -15.10 21.75
CA ASP A 228 -4.43 -14.33 22.67
C ASP A 228 -4.54 -12.89 22.18
N THR A 229 -3.44 -12.31 21.72
CA THR A 229 -3.41 -10.98 21.06
C THR A 229 -4.23 -10.99 19.76
N MET A 230 -4.04 -12.01 18.90
CA MET A 230 -4.80 -12.14 17.64
C MET A 230 -6.31 -12.22 17.85
N ASN A 231 -6.77 -12.83 18.94
CA ASN A 231 -8.20 -12.92 19.29
C ASN A 231 -8.79 -11.60 19.82
N LEU A 232 -7.94 -10.67 20.30
CA LEU A 232 -8.37 -9.38 20.86
C LEU A 232 -8.44 -8.27 19.82
N ILE A 233 -7.69 -8.37 18.74
CA ILE A 233 -7.60 -7.33 17.71
C ILE A 233 -8.63 -7.54 16.59
N SER A 234 -8.86 -6.50 15.81
CA SER A 234 -9.67 -6.53 14.60
C SER A 234 -9.02 -5.68 13.51
N VAL A 235 -9.46 -5.86 12.27
CA VAL A 235 -9.10 -4.99 11.15
C VAL A 235 -10.12 -3.86 11.07
N ALA A 236 -9.65 -2.63 10.85
CA ALA A 236 -10.51 -1.47 10.67
C ALA A 236 -11.28 -1.54 9.34
N VAL A 237 -12.54 -1.17 9.35
CA VAL A 237 -13.32 -0.92 8.15
C VAL A 237 -13.11 0.52 7.72
N LEU A 238 -12.63 0.73 6.49
CA LEU A 238 -12.47 2.05 5.90
C LEU A 238 -13.81 2.49 5.30
N GLY A 239 -14.46 3.47 5.94
CA GLY A 239 -15.78 3.97 5.57
C GLY A 239 -15.75 4.89 4.34
N ASN A 240 -16.92 5.40 3.96
CA ASN A 240 -17.07 6.40 2.91
C ASN A 240 -17.06 7.82 3.50
N SER A 241 -15.97 8.56 3.28
CA SER A 241 -15.86 9.95 3.76
C SER A 241 -16.45 10.99 2.81
N LEU A 242 -16.84 10.60 1.58
CA LEU A 242 -17.49 11.51 0.62
C LEU A 242 -18.94 11.87 1.04
N ALA A 243 -19.58 10.99 1.84
CA ALA A 243 -20.91 11.21 2.39
C ALA A 243 -20.89 12.05 3.68
N ILE A 244 -19.73 12.41 4.22
CA ILE A 244 -19.61 13.13 5.49
C ILE A 244 -19.76 14.64 5.27
N THR A 245 -20.70 15.22 5.98
CA THR A 245 -21.02 16.64 5.91
C THR A 245 -20.76 17.36 7.24
N GLN A 246 -20.79 18.69 7.20
CA GLN A 246 -20.72 19.51 8.40
C GLN A 246 -21.85 19.17 9.37
N GLY A 247 -21.55 19.05 10.66
CA GLY A 247 -22.48 18.65 11.72
C GLY A 247 -22.56 17.14 11.94
N THR A 248 -21.92 16.31 11.11
CA THR A 248 -21.86 14.86 11.35
C THR A 248 -21.14 14.56 12.66
N LEU A 249 -21.75 13.73 13.51
CA LEU A 249 -21.13 13.24 14.75
C LEU A 249 -20.00 12.25 14.42
N ALA A 250 -18.87 12.44 15.09
CA ALA A 250 -17.69 11.59 14.91
C ALA A 250 -17.01 11.30 16.26
N LEU A 251 -16.28 10.19 16.29
CA LEU A 251 -15.43 9.81 17.42
C LEU A 251 -13.97 9.81 16.99
N ALA A 252 -13.10 10.39 17.81
CA ALA A 252 -11.65 10.26 17.66
C ALA A 252 -11.16 9.16 18.59
N VAL A 253 -10.48 8.15 18.01
CA VAL A 253 -9.91 7.00 18.70
C VAL A 253 -8.42 6.90 18.45
N GLY A 254 -7.69 6.41 19.43
CA GLY A 254 -6.23 6.30 19.37
C GLY A 254 -5.53 7.17 20.41
N SER A 255 -4.73 8.12 19.99
CA SER A 255 -3.97 9.04 20.86
C SER A 255 -4.23 10.51 20.51
N PRO A 256 -5.48 10.99 20.47
CA PRO A 256 -5.82 12.36 20.10
C PRO A 256 -5.22 13.41 21.04
N LEU A 257 -5.04 13.07 22.31
CA LEU A 257 -4.44 13.94 23.34
C LEU A 257 -3.03 13.51 23.76
N GLY A 258 -2.44 12.52 23.07
CA GLY A 258 -1.13 11.95 23.42
C GLY A 258 -1.22 10.73 24.35
N THR A 259 -2.44 10.35 24.78
CA THR A 259 -2.70 9.14 25.58
C THR A 259 -3.35 8.09 24.69
N ASN A 260 -2.75 6.89 24.62
CA ASN A 260 -3.26 5.80 23.81
C ASN A 260 -4.63 5.30 24.27
N TYR A 261 -5.40 4.75 23.33
CA TYR A 261 -6.74 4.20 23.54
C TYR A 261 -7.76 5.19 24.08
N SER A 262 -7.53 6.49 23.91
CA SER A 262 -8.50 7.55 24.23
C SER A 262 -9.68 7.52 23.26
N ILE A 263 -10.86 7.85 23.76
CA ILE A 263 -12.10 7.98 22.99
C ILE A 263 -12.66 9.37 23.27
N LEU A 264 -12.75 10.19 22.22
CA LEU A 264 -13.34 11.52 22.28
C LEU A 264 -14.50 11.61 21.29
N THR A 265 -15.52 12.38 21.60
CA THR A 265 -16.68 12.59 20.74
C THR A 265 -16.82 14.05 20.37
N GLY A 266 -17.32 14.34 19.20
CA GLY A 266 -17.63 15.68 18.71
C GLY A 266 -18.17 15.65 17.29
N ASN A 267 -18.16 16.79 16.63
CA ASN A 267 -18.76 16.97 15.32
C ASN A 267 -17.71 17.39 14.28
N ILE A 268 -17.99 17.07 13.02
CA ILE A 268 -17.30 17.66 11.89
C ILE A 268 -17.73 19.10 11.74
N THR A 269 -16.82 20.03 11.89
CA THR A 269 -17.10 21.48 11.76
C THR A 269 -16.95 21.97 10.33
N SER A 270 -16.11 21.31 9.52
CA SER A 270 -15.99 21.55 8.08
C SER A 270 -15.44 20.33 7.37
N SER A 271 -15.97 20.08 6.16
CA SER A 271 -15.46 19.09 5.19
C SER A 271 -15.02 19.76 3.87
N ALA A 272 -15.08 21.09 3.80
CA ALA A 272 -14.82 21.85 2.57
C ALA A 272 -13.34 22.30 2.41
N TYR A 273 -12.51 22.06 3.41
CA TYR A 273 -11.09 22.41 3.34
C TYR A 273 -10.30 21.31 2.64
N SER A 274 -9.46 21.68 1.68
CA SER A 274 -8.56 20.74 1.02
C SER A 274 -7.13 21.27 1.04
N ILE A 275 -6.18 20.36 1.16
CA ILE A 275 -4.75 20.63 1.01
C ILE A 275 -4.30 20.22 -0.38
N SER A 276 -3.48 21.08 -0.98
CA SER A 276 -2.78 20.77 -2.22
C SER A 276 -1.41 20.22 -1.88
N THR A 277 -1.14 19.03 -2.37
CA THR A 277 0.19 18.41 -2.30
C THR A 277 0.72 18.24 -3.73
N ILE A 278 1.88 17.64 -3.87
CA ILE A 278 2.43 17.39 -5.20
C ILE A 278 1.62 16.25 -5.84
N ASP A 279 1.11 16.50 -7.03
CA ASP A 279 0.31 15.56 -7.84
C ASP A 279 -1.00 15.07 -7.21
N ALA A 280 -1.43 15.65 -6.07
CA ALA A 280 -2.65 15.23 -5.38
C ALA A 280 -3.24 16.32 -4.50
N ASN A 281 -4.56 16.26 -4.29
CA ASN A 281 -5.28 17.07 -3.31
C ASN A 281 -6.05 16.17 -2.37
N TYR A 282 -6.02 16.49 -1.07
CA TYR A 282 -6.72 15.74 -0.03
C TYR A 282 -7.68 16.62 0.74
N ASP A 283 -8.87 16.12 1.02
CA ASP A 283 -9.85 16.82 1.83
C ASP A 283 -9.54 16.63 3.32
N ILE A 284 -9.68 17.70 4.07
CA ILE A 284 -9.41 17.74 5.51
C ILE A 284 -10.71 18.00 6.25
N PHE A 285 -11.02 17.14 7.20
CA PHE A 285 -12.03 17.37 8.19
C PHE A 285 -11.46 18.23 9.33
N THR A 286 -12.15 19.31 9.66
CA THR A 286 -11.97 20.02 10.93
C THR A 286 -13.06 19.58 11.90
N THR A 287 -12.76 19.53 13.19
CA THR A 287 -13.68 19.05 14.22
C THR A 287 -13.71 20.02 15.41
N ASP A 288 -14.73 19.89 16.27
CA ASP A 288 -14.78 20.52 17.58
C ASP A 288 -14.17 19.64 18.70
N ILE A 289 -13.59 18.51 18.32
CA ILE A 289 -12.93 17.58 19.24
C ILE A 289 -11.58 18.19 19.66
N VAL A 290 -11.35 18.26 20.97
CA VAL A 290 -10.07 18.73 21.51
C VAL A 290 -8.94 17.78 21.12
N GLY A 291 -7.84 18.34 20.67
CA GLY A 291 -6.65 17.61 20.24
C GLY A 291 -5.35 18.17 20.78
N SER A 292 -4.28 17.43 20.64
CA SER A 292 -2.92 17.89 20.94
C SER A 292 -2.10 18.00 19.66
N LYS A 293 -1.05 18.81 19.66
CA LYS A 293 -0.12 18.95 18.52
C LYS A 293 0.43 17.60 18.03
N ASN A 294 0.55 16.62 18.92
CA ASN A 294 1.02 15.28 18.63
C ASN A 294 -0.15 14.28 18.54
N GLY A 295 -1.39 14.77 18.44
CA GLY A 295 -2.56 13.91 18.27
C GLY A 295 -2.42 13.01 17.05
N SER A 296 -2.82 11.75 17.21
CA SER A 296 -2.80 10.72 16.17
C SER A 296 -3.92 9.71 16.41
N GLY A 297 -4.29 8.95 15.38
CA GLY A 297 -5.32 7.93 15.45
C GLY A 297 -6.31 8.02 14.29
N ALA A 298 -7.54 7.57 14.53
CA ALA A 298 -8.60 7.56 13.54
C ALA A 298 -9.78 8.43 13.97
N LEU A 299 -10.42 9.05 12.99
CA LEU A 299 -11.76 9.61 13.13
C LEU A 299 -12.74 8.56 12.59
N ILE A 300 -13.73 8.15 13.39
CA ILE A 300 -14.71 7.13 13.01
C ILE A 300 -16.13 7.69 13.05
N ASN A 301 -17.02 7.09 12.25
CA ASN A 301 -18.45 7.35 12.29
C ASN A 301 -19.15 6.50 13.38
N LEU A 302 -20.47 6.64 13.49
CA LEU A 302 -21.27 5.87 14.46
C LEU A 302 -21.40 4.38 14.12
N ASN A 303 -21.02 3.96 12.91
CA ASN A 303 -20.93 2.55 12.53
C ASN A 303 -19.58 1.92 12.93
N GLY A 304 -18.66 2.73 13.49
CA GLY A 304 -17.31 2.30 13.84
C GLY A 304 -16.34 2.24 12.64
N GLU A 305 -16.74 2.81 11.50
CA GLU A 305 -15.91 2.85 10.29
C GLU A 305 -14.99 4.07 10.30
N VAL A 306 -13.75 3.90 9.84
CA VAL A 306 -12.75 4.97 9.73
C VAL A 306 -13.14 5.92 8.60
N ILE A 307 -13.44 7.17 8.91
CA ILE A 307 -13.76 8.24 7.96
C ILE A 307 -12.60 9.20 7.74
N GLY A 308 -11.59 9.18 8.61
CA GLY A 308 -10.40 10.02 8.46
C GLY A 308 -9.24 9.58 9.33
N ILE A 309 -8.04 9.96 8.91
CA ILE A 309 -6.80 9.75 9.66
C ILE A 309 -6.44 11.05 10.38
N VAL A 310 -6.39 11.00 11.72
CA VAL A 310 -6.07 12.15 12.55
C VAL A 310 -4.64 12.59 12.25
N THR A 311 -4.48 13.84 11.83
CA THR A 311 -3.19 14.48 11.61
C THR A 311 -3.27 15.95 12.01
N GLN A 312 -2.22 16.45 12.65
CA GLN A 312 -2.13 17.87 13.05
C GLN A 312 -1.17 18.66 12.16
N GLY A 313 -0.59 18.01 11.15
CA GLY A 313 0.35 18.66 10.21
C GLY A 313 -0.30 19.73 9.33
N TYR A 314 -1.61 19.71 9.20
CA TYR A 314 -2.39 20.61 8.35
C TYR A 314 -3.35 21.51 9.13
N SER A 315 -3.26 21.53 10.46
CA SER A 315 -4.02 22.46 11.30
C SER A 315 -3.55 23.89 11.06
N SER A 316 -4.50 24.82 10.93
CA SER A 316 -4.15 26.24 10.90
C SER A 316 -3.57 26.70 12.26
N GLU A 317 -2.81 27.79 12.28
CA GLU A 317 -2.24 28.30 13.53
C GLU A 317 -3.31 28.59 14.61
N GLY A 318 -4.55 28.90 14.18
CA GLY A 318 -5.70 29.15 15.08
C GLY A 318 -6.35 27.88 15.64
N ASP A 319 -6.19 26.73 14.97
CA ASP A 319 -6.94 25.49 15.27
C ASP A 319 -6.08 24.38 15.90
N GLN A 320 -4.91 24.75 16.46
CA GLN A 320 -3.98 23.75 17.02
C GLN A 320 -4.52 22.96 18.23
N ASN A 321 -5.65 23.40 18.79
CA ASN A 321 -6.28 22.77 19.96
C ASN A 321 -7.47 21.86 19.58
N THR A 322 -7.83 21.80 18.30
CA THR A 322 -8.86 20.89 17.79
C THR A 322 -8.27 19.89 16.83
N LEU A 323 -8.90 18.71 16.71
CA LEU A 323 -8.42 17.68 15.81
C LEU A 323 -8.78 18.01 14.36
N THR A 324 -7.80 17.79 13.50
CA THR A 324 -7.98 17.70 12.05
C THR A 324 -7.70 16.27 11.57
N ALA A 325 -8.34 15.88 10.47
CA ALA A 325 -8.13 14.55 9.88
C ALA A 325 -8.15 14.62 8.36
N ILE A 326 -7.26 13.88 7.69
CA ILE A 326 -7.33 13.66 6.25
C ILE A 326 -8.46 12.69 5.97
N SER A 327 -9.36 13.02 5.04
CA SER A 327 -10.49 12.18 4.66
C SER A 327 -10.02 10.84 4.06
N ILE A 328 -10.68 9.74 4.44
CA ILE A 328 -10.18 8.40 4.10
C ILE A 328 -10.40 8.04 2.63
N SER A 329 -11.50 8.49 2.00
CA SER A 329 -11.88 8.05 0.65
C SER A 329 -10.82 8.37 -0.40
N LYS A 330 -10.23 9.57 -0.35
CA LYS A 330 -9.13 9.97 -1.24
C LYS A 330 -7.80 9.32 -0.92
N LEU A 331 -7.63 8.79 0.30
CA LEU A 331 -6.44 8.05 0.72
C LEU A 331 -6.47 6.57 0.34
N LYS A 332 -7.65 5.98 0.11
CA LYS A 332 -7.80 4.53 -0.17
C LYS A 332 -6.88 4.04 -1.29
N PRO A 333 -6.79 4.69 -2.48
CA PRO A 333 -5.89 4.24 -3.54
C PRO A 333 -4.41 4.30 -3.13
N LEU A 334 -4.03 5.34 -2.39
CA LEU A 334 -2.67 5.48 -1.85
C LEU A 334 -2.35 4.39 -0.83
N ILE A 335 -3.26 4.15 0.13
CA ILE A 335 -3.12 3.11 1.15
C ILE A 335 -2.97 1.74 0.49
N GLU A 336 -3.76 1.45 -0.57
CA GLU A 336 -3.65 0.20 -1.33
C GLU A 336 -2.26 0.06 -1.97
N MET A 337 -1.72 1.11 -2.59
CA MET A 337 -0.37 1.09 -3.18
C MET A 337 0.70 0.84 -2.11
N LEU A 338 0.65 1.57 -0.99
CA LEU A 338 1.60 1.41 0.11
C LEU A 338 1.52 0.01 0.72
N SER A 339 0.31 -0.54 0.88
CA SER A 339 0.05 -1.88 1.39
C SER A 339 0.63 -2.98 0.51
N ASN A 340 0.63 -2.76 -0.80
CA ASN A 340 1.17 -3.68 -1.80
C ASN A 340 2.63 -3.36 -2.19
N ASN A 341 3.32 -2.53 -1.43
CA ASN A 341 4.71 -2.11 -1.68
C ASN A 341 4.96 -1.54 -3.08
N LYS A 342 3.92 -0.92 -3.69
CA LYS A 342 4.02 -0.30 -5.01
C LYS A 342 4.63 1.10 -4.91
N ASP A 343 5.42 1.47 -5.91
CA ASP A 343 5.95 2.81 -6.05
C ASP A 343 4.84 3.79 -6.41
N ILE A 344 4.85 4.97 -5.79
CA ILE A 344 3.89 6.04 -6.07
C ILE A 344 4.35 6.80 -7.30
N PRO A 345 3.55 6.81 -8.40
CA PRO A 345 3.88 7.58 -9.60
C PRO A 345 3.94 9.08 -9.31
N TYR A 346 4.91 9.76 -9.90
CA TYR A 346 5.23 11.15 -9.66
C TYR A 346 5.53 11.88 -10.96
N ILE A 347 4.89 13.06 -11.14
CA ILE A 347 5.16 13.98 -12.24
C ILE A 347 5.74 15.30 -11.71
N GLY A 348 5.27 15.76 -10.56
CA GLY A 348 5.83 16.91 -9.86
C GLY A 348 5.08 18.23 -10.09
N LEU A 349 3.76 18.20 -9.99
CA LEU A 349 2.88 19.35 -10.23
C LEU A 349 2.11 19.74 -8.96
N GLU A 350 2.01 21.04 -8.69
CA GLU A 350 0.96 21.58 -7.82
C GLU A 350 -0.21 22.04 -8.67
N ILE A 351 -1.40 21.48 -8.43
CA ILE A 351 -2.53 21.55 -9.33
C ILE A 351 -3.84 21.94 -8.63
N THR A 352 -4.79 22.44 -9.45
CA THR A 352 -6.15 22.69 -8.98
C THR A 352 -7.16 22.47 -10.12
N THR A 353 -8.40 22.10 -9.77
CA THR A 353 -9.48 21.93 -10.75
C THR A 353 -9.94 23.29 -11.26
N VAL A 354 -10.08 23.44 -12.57
CA VAL A 354 -10.77 24.59 -13.18
C VAL A 354 -12.28 24.35 -13.11
N THR A 355 -12.93 24.99 -12.14
CA THR A 355 -14.38 24.87 -11.94
C THR A 355 -15.16 25.49 -13.11
N ASN A 356 -16.42 25.08 -13.29
CA ASN A 356 -17.29 25.65 -14.34
C ASN A 356 -17.44 27.19 -14.26
N THR A 357 -17.41 27.74 -13.03
CA THR A 357 -17.49 29.16 -12.78
C THR A 357 -16.21 29.85 -13.24
N ILE A 358 -15.04 29.36 -12.80
CA ILE A 358 -13.72 29.91 -13.16
C ILE A 358 -13.50 29.84 -14.67
N ALA A 359 -13.88 28.69 -15.30
CA ALA A 359 -13.76 28.50 -16.75
C ALA A 359 -14.54 29.58 -17.54
N LYS A 360 -15.79 29.89 -17.11
CA LYS A 360 -16.66 30.87 -17.79
C LYS A 360 -16.25 32.32 -17.53
N GLU A 361 -15.84 32.64 -16.29
CA GLU A 361 -15.52 34.02 -15.91
C GLU A 361 -14.18 34.49 -16.47
N ASN A 362 -13.23 33.58 -16.68
CA ASN A 362 -11.85 33.90 -17.08
C ASN A 362 -11.49 33.35 -18.47
N ASP A 363 -12.43 32.74 -19.20
CA ASP A 363 -12.23 32.12 -20.52
C ASP A 363 -11.07 31.09 -20.51
N ILE A 364 -10.99 30.29 -19.40
CA ILE A 364 -9.98 29.27 -19.22
C ILE A 364 -10.56 27.90 -19.63
N PRO A 365 -9.83 27.05 -20.38
CA PRO A 365 -10.26 25.71 -20.69
C PRO A 365 -10.58 24.87 -19.44
N LYS A 366 -11.59 24.01 -19.51
CA LYS A 366 -11.87 23.05 -18.44
C LYS A 366 -10.73 22.03 -18.35
N GLY A 367 -10.33 21.71 -17.14
CA GLY A 367 -9.24 20.78 -16.91
C GLY A 367 -8.58 20.99 -15.55
N VAL A 368 -7.33 20.64 -15.46
CA VAL A 368 -6.49 20.77 -14.27
C VAL A 368 -5.44 21.86 -14.50
N TYR A 369 -5.57 22.95 -13.77
CA TYR A 369 -4.67 24.10 -13.85
C TYR A 369 -3.40 23.84 -13.05
N ILE A 370 -2.23 24.04 -13.67
CA ILE A 370 -0.92 23.93 -13.05
C ILE A 370 -0.61 25.24 -12.32
N LYS A 371 -0.57 25.18 -10.98
CA LYS A 371 -0.18 26.30 -10.13
C LYS A 371 1.34 26.47 -10.09
N ASP A 372 2.04 25.34 -9.89
CA ASP A 372 3.50 25.32 -9.78
C ASP A 372 4.07 24.01 -10.32
N VAL A 373 5.32 24.05 -10.78
CA VAL A 373 6.07 22.89 -11.27
C VAL A 373 7.30 22.73 -10.40
N LYS A 374 7.43 21.55 -9.79
CA LYS A 374 8.58 21.26 -8.92
C LYS A 374 9.90 21.28 -9.69
N MET A 375 10.91 21.85 -9.07
CA MET A 375 12.25 21.85 -9.61
C MET A 375 12.77 20.41 -9.78
N ASP A 376 13.49 20.17 -10.86
CA ASP A 376 14.07 18.86 -11.21
C ASP A 376 13.03 17.73 -11.36
N SER A 377 11.76 18.09 -11.58
CA SER A 377 10.66 17.11 -11.77
C SER A 377 10.54 16.64 -13.24
N PRO A 378 9.89 15.49 -13.46
CA PRO A 378 9.49 15.04 -14.80
C PRO A 378 8.68 16.09 -15.58
N ALA A 379 7.77 16.80 -14.90
CA ALA A 379 6.97 17.87 -15.50
C ALA A 379 7.84 19.01 -16.04
N MET A 380 8.81 19.45 -15.25
CA MET A 380 9.77 20.48 -15.67
C MET A 380 10.59 20.01 -16.87
N ALA A 381 11.09 18.78 -16.84
CA ALA A 381 11.87 18.20 -17.93
C ALA A 381 11.06 18.08 -19.24
N ALA A 382 9.75 17.85 -19.14
CA ALA A 382 8.84 17.78 -20.28
C ALA A 382 8.38 19.17 -20.78
N GLY A 383 8.74 20.26 -20.09
CA GLY A 383 8.41 21.62 -20.48
C GLY A 383 7.03 22.09 -20.07
N LEU A 384 6.40 21.44 -19.09
CA LEU A 384 5.19 21.91 -18.43
C LEU A 384 5.49 23.16 -17.62
N GLN A 385 4.55 24.09 -17.53
CA GLN A 385 4.73 25.40 -16.91
C GLN A 385 3.53 25.76 -16.02
N SER A 386 3.77 26.62 -15.04
CA SER A 386 2.68 27.28 -14.32
C SER A 386 1.81 28.08 -15.30
N GLY A 387 0.50 27.97 -15.17
CA GLY A 387 -0.48 28.58 -16.09
C GLY A 387 -1.00 27.62 -17.18
N ASP A 388 -0.38 26.47 -17.40
CA ASP A 388 -0.92 25.44 -18.29
C ASP A 388 -2.18 24.80 -17.69
N VAL A 389 -3.08 24.36 -18.58
CA VAL A 389 -4.26 23.57 -18.18
C VAL A 389 -4.15 22.20 -18.81
N ILE A 390 -4.03 21.15 -17.99
CA ILE A 390 -4.05 19.75 -18.42
C ILE A 390 -5.48 19.38 -18.79
N THR A 391 -5.70 18.90 -20.01
CA THR A 391 -7.01 18.47 -20.52
C THR A 391 -7.11 16.98 -20.78
N GLU A 392 -5.96 16.31 -21.07
CA GLU A 392 -5.92 14.86 -21.31
C GLU A 392 -4.60 14.27 -20.83
N ILE A 393 -4.64 12.98 -20.44
CA ILE A 393 -3.46 12.14 -20.23
C ILE A 393 -3.67 10.84 -21.01
N ASP A 394 -2.77 10.51 -21.92
CA ASP A 394 -2.83 9.37 -22.83
C ASP A 394 -4.15 9.29 -23.64
N GLY A 395 -4.71 10.47 -24.03
CA GLY A 395 -5.95 10.59 -24.78
C GLY A 395 -7.24 10.43 -23.95
N GLU A 396 -7.14 10.24 -22.65
CA GLU A 396 -8.27 10.26 -21.73
C GLU A 396 -8.45 11.65 -21.14
N ALA A 397 -9.68 12.17 -21.18
CA ALA A 397 -10.00 13.50 -20.67
C ALA A 397 -9.81 13.60 -19.15
N VAL A 398 -9.16 14.67 -18.69
CA VAL A 398 -8.91 14.98 -17.30
C VAL A 398 -9.56 16.32 -16.97
N ILE A 399 -10.68 16.28 -16.25
CA ILE A 399 -11.50 17.47 -15.94
C ILE A 399 -11.38 17.93 -14.48
N SER A 400 -10.74 17.16 -13.62
CA SER A 400 -10.58 17.45 -12.20
C SER A 400 -9.27 16.88 -11.66
N VAL A 401 -8.83 17.38 -10.50
CA VAL A 401 -7.65 16.84 -9.79
C VAL A 401 -7.87 15.39 -9.41
N ASP A 402 -9.08 14.98 -9.04
CA ASP A 402 -9.38 13.58 -8.69
C ASP A 402 -9.21 12.67 -9.92
N GLY A 403 -9.68 13.13 -11.10
CA GLY A 403 -9.46 12.43 -12.37
C GLY A 403 -7.97 12.33 -12.73
N TYR A 404 -7.22 13.43 -12.57
CA TYR A 404 -5.78 13.46 -12.75
C TYR A 404 -5.07 12.46 -11.82
N GLN A 405 -5.36 12.50 -10.52
CA GLN A 405 -4.75 11.62 -9.53
C GLN A 405 -5.08 10.14 -9.81
N THR A 406 -6.34 9.83 -10.18
CA THR A 406 -6.74 8.47 -10.57
C THR A 406 -5.94 7.98 -11.76
N LYS A 407 -5.77 8.83 -12.79
CA LYS A 407 -5.00 8.48 -13.98
C LYS A 407 -3.52 8.33 -13.66
N LEU A 408 -2.94 9.25 -12.90
CA LEU A 408 -1.53 9.18 -12.49
C LEU A 408 -1.24 7.89 -11.70
N LEU A 409 -2.06 7.55 -10.71
CA LEU A 409 -1.88 6.33 -9.90
C LEU A 409 -2.05 5.02 -10.71
N SER A 410 -2.61 5.08 -11.92
CA SER A 410 -2.71 3.94 -12.83
C SER A 410 -1.44 3.72 -13.67
N LEU A 411 -0.54 4.70 -13.72
CA LEU A 411 0.71 4.64 -14.48
C LEU A 411 1.80 3.93 -13.67
N THR A 412 2.78 3.37 -14.38
CA THR A 412 3.95 2.76 -13.77
C THR A 412 5.14 3.72 -13.86
N PRO A 413 5.91 3.92 -12.79
CA PRO A 413 7.15 4.68 -12.87
C PRO A 413 8.07 4.15 -13.97
N GLY A 414 8.58 5.05 -14.82
CA GLY A 414 9.34 4.72 -16.03
C GLY A 414 8.52 4.79 -17.32
N ASP A 415 7.20 4.73 -17.26
CA ASP A 415 6.33 4.91 -18.43
C ASP A 415 6.37 6.37 -18.92
N VAL A 416 6.09 6.55 -20.20
CA VAL A 416 5.95 7.87 -20.82
C VAL A 416 4.47 8.18 -20.99
N ALA A 417 3.94 9.10 -20.20
CA ALA A 417 2.58 9.61 -20.31
C ALA A 417 2.52 10.79 -21.29
N ASN A 418 1.57 10.76 -22.24
CA ASN A 418 1.33 11.89 -23.14
C ASN A 418 0.34 12.87 -22.52
N VAL A 419 0.86 13.93 -21.91
CA VAL A 419 0.04 14.97 -21.27
C VAL A 419 -0.32 16.03 -22.30
N THR A 420 -1.62 16.19 -22.60
CA THR A 420 -2.15 17.27 -23.46
C THR A 420 -2.51 18.45 -22.59
N ILE A 421 -1.93 19.60 -22.89
CA ILE A 421 -2.20 20.85 -22.18
C ILE A 421 -2.75 21.91 -23.12
N GLN A 422 -3.43 22.89 -22.53
CA GLN A 422 -3.79 24.15 -23.13
C GLN A 422 -2.92 25.25 -22.50
N ARG A 423 -2.08 25.91 -23.32
CA ARG A 423 -1.20 27.02 -22.88
C ARG A 423 -1.70 28.33 -23.41
N GLN A 424 -1.84 29.33 -22.55
CA GLN A 424 -2.24 30.66 -22.93
C GLN A 424 -1.13 31.37 -23.73
N GLY A 425 -1.47 31.78 -24.97
CA GLY A 425 -0.63 32.63 -25.84
C GLY A 425 -1.28 33.99 -26.09
N ASN A 426 -0.71 34.76 -27.02
CA ASN A 426 -1.24 36.10 -27.36
C ASN A 426 -2.62 36.06 -28.03
N ASP A 427 -2.91 34.98 -28.75
CA ASP A 427 -4.14 34.80 -29.55
C ASP A 427 -5.13 33.81 -28.91
N GLY A 428 -4.93 33.48 -27.62
CA GLY A 428 -5.75 32.51 -26.89
C GLY A 428 -5.00 31.25 -26.51
N TYR A 429 -5.75 30.19 -26.13
CA TYR A 429 -5.18 28.90 -25.72
C TYR A 429 -4.75 28.07 -26.91
N THR A 430 -3.59 27.44 -26.81
CA THR A 430 -3.03 26.54 -27.83
C THR A 430 -2.78 25.17 -27.21
N GLU A 431 -3.19 24.12 -27.92
CA GLU A 431 -2.95 22.73 -27.52
C GLU A 431 -1.49 22.35 -27.74
N ILE A 432 -0.88 21.75 -26.72
CA ILE A 432 0.49 21.24 -26.76
C ILE A 432 0.48 19.83 -26.14
N LYS A 433 1.19 18.89 -26.77
CA LYS A 433 1.39 17.54 -26.25
C LYS A 433 2.80 17.40 -25.68
N CYS A 434 2.88 17.09 -24.41
CA CYS A 434 4.12 16.95 -23.66
C CYS A 434 4.30 15.50 -23.24
N PRO A 435 5.29 14.76 -23.78
CA PRO A 435 5.63 13.44 -23.27
C PRO A 435 6.36 13.59 -21.93
N VAL A 436 5.78 13.03 -20.86
CA VAL A 436 6.32 13.10 -19.49
C VAL A 436 6.72 11.71 -19.06
N THR A 437 7.97 11.49 -18.69
CA THR A 437 8.42 10.23 -18.11
C THR A 437 8.08 10.23 -16.63
N VAL A 438 7.16 9.33 -16.23
CA VAL A 438 6.72 9.22 -14.83
C VAL A 438 7.87 8.74 -13.95
N SER A 439 8.10 9.39 -12.82
CA SER A 439 9.10 9.02 -11.82
C SER A 439 8.44 8.44 -10.56
N VAL A 440 9.22 8.20 -9.52
CA VAL A 440 8.76 7.73 -8.21
C VAL A 440 8.75 8.91 -7.24
N LEU A 441 7.66 9.10 -6.50
CA LEU A 441 7.60 10.01 -5.38
C LEU A 441 8.48 9.45 -4.24
N GLN A 442 9.44 10.26 -3.77
CA GLN A 442 10.38 9.89 -2.69
C GLN A 442 9.95 10.41 -1.32
#